data_4823944fb494a03aa819dd89d921d122
#
_entry.id   4823944fb494a03aa819dd89d921d122
#
_cell.length_a   1.000
_cell.length_b   1.000
_cell.length_c   1.000
_cell.angle_alpha   90.00
_cell.angle_beta   90.00
_cell.angle_gamma   90.00
#
_symmetry.space_group_name_H-M   'P 1'
#
loop_
_entity.id
_entity.type
_entity.pdbx_description
1 polymer ?
#
loop_
_entity_poly.entity_id
_entity_poly.type
_entity_poly.pdbx_seq_one_letter_code
_entity_poly.pdbx_strand_id
1 'polypeptide(L)'
;IVCANDVMALVACNVLEEAGYRVPEDVIVTGFDGVNDGKYYRPVLATCAPDYEGAVWFIFDKVQEWRATGQIRPESFSIRYIVEKNQSCGCPVAEMVNRNKIIRSLADSLGDCAWHTHAMNQMLTSALPLRSLQDLAQILPKTEYIWRNDFRYAAVKEELIQGTEVNGKYHSMVTLMCGGNGRFQEAGEHFPIEKWLDVLNAQDDSWEIILVRVLNAGKTVYGYSVDGFHDIHQRDAQRCDEFSMFLSNSINLVLQNQQLNCLKQNLLRA
;
A
#
# COMPACT_ATOMS: atom_id res chain seq x y z
N ILE A 1 18.63 -22.81 19.02
CA ILE A 1 18.38 -22.64 17.60
C ILE A 1 18.41 -21.15 17.30
N VAL A 2 19.21 -20.74 16.31
CA VAL A 2 19.25 -19.37 15.80
C VAL A 2 18.66 -19.39 14.40
N CYS A 3 17.57 -18.67 14.18
CA CYS A 3 16.86 -18.61 12.90
C CYS A 3 17.25 -17.35 12.12
N ALA A 4 17.25 -17.44 10.80
CA ALA A 4 17.60 -16.33 9.92
C ALA A 4 16.58 -15.18 9.96
N ASN A 5 15.31 -15.47 10.33
CA ASN A 5 14.27 -14.47 10.58
C ASN A 5 13.24 -14.97 11.60
N ASP A 6 12.36 -14.06 12.04
CA ASP A 6 11.35 -14.35 13.06
C ASP A 6 10.29 -15.34 12.57
N VAL A 7 9.93 -15.32 11.29
CA VAL A 7 8.93 -16.26 10.74
C VAL A 7 9.44 -17.70 10.86
N MET A 8 10.72 -17.95 10.52
CA MET A 8 11.34 -19.24 10.69
C MET A 8 11.44 -19.64 12.18
N ALA A 9 11.73 -18.66 13.07
CA ALA A 9 11.80 -18.90 14.50
C ALA A 9 10.45 -19.30 15.09
N LEU A 10 9.36 -18.64 14.67
CA LEU A 10 7.98 -18.99 15.10
C LEU A 10 7.57 -20.38 14.64
N VAL A 11 7.89 -20.73 13.38
CA VAL A 11 7.67 -22.11 12.89
C VAL A 11 8.49 -23.13 13.68
N ALA A 12 9.76 -22.83 14.01
CA ALA A 12 10.59 -23.70 14.81
C ALA A 12 10.01 -23.90 16.22
N CYS A 13 9.51 -22.84 16.86
CA CYS A 13 8.83 -22.92 18.16
C CYS A 13 7.60 -23.83 18.09
N ASN A 14 6.74 -23.68 17.06
CA ASN A 14 5.56 -24.52 16.88
C ASN A 14 5.93 -26.02 16.72
N VAL A 15 6.90 -26.33 15.87
CA VAL A 15 7.35 -27.71 15.63
C VAL A 15 7.95 -28.33 16.89
N LEU A 16 8.71 -27.55 17.67
CA LEU A 16 9.27 -28.01 18.94
C LEU A 16 8.17 -28.33 19.95
N GLU A 17 7.18 -27.45 20.09
CA GLU A 17 6.03 -27.63 20.99
C GLU A 17 5.22 -28.88 20.58
N GLU A 18 4.92 -29.07 19.29
CA GLU A 18 4.24 -30.27 18.78
C GLU A 18 5.05 -31.55 19.05
N ALA A 19 6.38 -31.48 19.03
CA ALA A 19 7.27 -32.57 19.35
C ALA A 19 7.46 -32.79 20.88
N GLY A 20 6.82 -31.98 21.72
CA GLY A 20 6.86 -32.09 23.18
C GLY A 20 8.07 -31.41 23.85
N TYR A 21 8.85 -30.63 23.12
CA TYR A 21 9.93 -29.80 23.67
C TYR A 21 9.42 -28.45 24.16
N ARG A 22 9.99 -27.95 25.24
CA ARG A 22 9.64 -26.64 25.82
C ARG A 22 10.66 -25.59 25.42
N VAL A 23 10.17 -24.44 24.99
CA VAL A 23 10.98 -23.25 24.73
C VAL A 23 10.71 -22.26 25.87
N PRO A 24 11.71 -21.82 26.62
CA PRO A 24 13.17 -21.98 26.42
C PRO A 24 13.80 -23.16 27.18
N GLU A 25 13.07 -23.92 28.02
CA GLU A 25 13.61 -24.84 29.02
C GLU A 25 14.45 -25.95 28.39
N ASP A 26 13.98 -26.54 27.30
CA ASP A 26 14.67 -27.64 26.61
C ASP A 26 15.48 -27.10 25.40
N VAL A 27 14.96 -26.08 24.72
CA VAL A 27 15.58 -25.48 23.52
C VAL A 27 15.38 -23.97 23.50
N ILE A 28 16.45 -23.20 23.45
CA ILE A 28 16.41 -21.75 23.19
C ILE A 28 16.22 -21.50 21.70
N VAL A 29 15.29 -20.59 21.36
CA VAL A 29 15.04 -20.15 19.99
C VAL A 29 15.17 -18.65 19.88
N THR A 30 15.88 -18.17 18.85
CA THR A 30 16.01 -16.74 18.54
C THR A 30 15.77 -16.49 17.07
N GLY A 31 15.15 -15.35 16.76
CA GLY A 31 14.88 -14.88 15.42
C GLY A 31 15.68 -13.65 15.03
N PHE A 32 15.25 -12.99 13.96
CA PHE A 32 15.79 -11.77 13.39
C PHE A 32 14.66 -11.04 12.66
N ASP A 33 14.66 -9.71 12.60
CA ASP A 33 13.75 -8.74 11.96
C ASP A 33 12.84 -7.98 12.93
N GLY A 34 12.48 -8.52 14.11
CA GLY A 34 11.63 -7.83 15.08
C GLY A 34 10.16 -7.73 14.66
N VAL A 35 9.62 -8.79 14.00
CA VAL A 35 8.22 -8.78 13.57
C VAL A 35 7.24 -8.80 14.75
N ASN A 36 6.10 -8.14 14.58
CA ASN A 36 5.11 -8.02 15.64
C ASN A 36 4.56 -9.38 16.12
N ASP A 37 4.45 -10.36 15.22
CA ASP A 37 3.96 -11.70 15.55
C ASP A 37 4.80 -12.35 16.65
N GLY A 38 6.11 -12.12 16.68
CA GLY A 38 7.01 -12.59 17.74
C GLY A 38 6.69 -12.03 19.12
N LYS A 39 6.11 -10.82 19.20
CA LYS A 39 5.68 -10.19 20.46
C LYS A 39 4.40 -10.81 21.03
N TYR A 40 3.56 -11.35 20.16
CA TYR A 40 2.28 -11.97 20.53
C TYR A 40 2.39 -13.48 20.77
N TYR A 41 3.42 -14.12 20.24
CA TYR A 41 3.68 -15.54 20.44
C TYR A 41 4.00 -15.87 21.93
N ARG A 42 3.84 -17.11 22.32
CA ARG A 42 4.24 -17.59 23.67
C ARG A 42 5.01 -18.90 23.52
N PRO A 43 6.27 -18.90 23.96
CA PRO A 43 7.02 -17.81 24.64
C PRO A 43 7.32 -16.63 23.69
N VAL A 44 7.30 -15.40 24.22
CA VAL A 44 7.65 -14.19 23.44
C VAL A 44 9.03 -14.37 22.80
N LEU A 45 9.10 -14.15 21.49
CA LEU A 45 10.31 -14.41 20.71
C LEU A 45 11.43 -13.43 21.03
N ALA A 46 12.62 -13.94 21.32
CA ALA A 46 13.84 -13.16 21.35
C ALA A 46 14.32 -12.93 19.91
N THR A 47 14.60 -11.69 19.55
CA THR A 47 14.90 -11.30 18.17
C THR A 47 15.96 -10.21 18.13
N CYS A 48 16.46 -9.91 16.94
CA CYS A 48 17.33 -8.79 16.65
C CYS A 48 16.63 -7.89 15.64
N ALA A 49 16.18 -6.72 16.09
CA ALA A 49 15.38 -5.79 15.29
C ALA A 49 16.24 -4.65 14.73
N PRO A 50 16.08 -4.22 13.48
CA PRO A 50 16.76 -3.05 12.94
C PRO A 50 16.23 -1.76 13.57
N ASP A 51 17.12 -0.81 13.82
CA ASP A 51 16.78 0.55 14.27
C ASP A 51 16.27 1.36 13.07
N TYR A 52 15.00 1.15 12.73
CA TYR A 52 14.35 1.87 11.62
C TYR A 52 14.24 3.36 11.89
N GLU A 53 14.10 3.78 13.15
CA GLU A 53 13.99 5.20 13.50
C GLU A 53 15.29 5.94 13.13
N GLY A 54 16.46 5.39 13.51
CA GLY A 54 17.74 5.94 13.13
C GLY A 54 17.96 6.01 11.62
N ALA A 55 17.50 4.98 10.88
CA ALA A 55 17.57 4.97 9.43
C ALA A 55 16.70 6.06 8.79
N VAL A 56 15.49 6.26 9.30
CA VAL A 56 14.57 7.31 8.80
C VAL A 56 15.15 8.70 9.04
N TRP A 57 15.70 8.97 10.24
CA TRP A 57 16.35 10.25 10.53
C TRP A 57 17.54 10.52 9.61
N PHE A 58 18.36 9.50 9.33
CA PHE A 58 19.47 9.65 8.38
C PHE A 58 18.98 10.01 6.96
N ILE A 59 17.93 9.33 6.47
CA ILE A 59 17.32 9.64 5.17
C ILE A 59 16.77 11.06 5.16
N PHE A 60 16.08 11.47 6.23
CA PHE A 60 15.53 12.80 6.35
C PHE A 60 16.61 13.89 6.28
N ASP A 61 17.73 13.70 7.00
CA ASP A 61 18.86 14.63 6.95
C ASP A 61 19.43 14.75 5.53
N LYS A 62 19.52 13.63 4.79
CA LYS A 62 19.98 13.66 3.39
C LYS A 62 19.01 14.39 2.46
N VAL A 63 17.73 14.25 2.67
CA VAL A 63 16.72 15.02 1.93
C VAL A 63 16.84 16.52 2.21
N GLN A 64 17.05 16.90 3.47
CA GLN A 64 17.27 18.31 3.84
C GLN A 64 18.57 18.85 3.24
N GLU A 65 19.67 18.09 3.25
CA GLU A 65 20.93 18.45 2.59
C GLU A 65 20.70 18.72 1.08
N TRP A 66 19.99 17.82 0.42
CA TRP A 66 19.65 17.96 -1.00
C TRP A 66 18.81 19.23 -1.26
N ARG A 67 17.78 19.49 -0.44
CA ARG A 67 16.94 20.71 -0.59
C ARG A 67 17.75 21.97 -0.43
N ALA A 68 18.73 21.99 0.45
CA ALA A 68 19.56 23.16 0.71
C ALA A 68 20.65 23.39 -0.33
N THR A 69 21.22 22.32 -0.90
CA THR A 69 22.42 22.41 -1.74
C THR A 69 22.21 21.98 -3.19
N GLY A 70 21.09 21.34 -3.51
CA GLY A 70 20.82 20.67 -4.80
C GLY A 70 21.68 19.43 -5.06
N GLN A 71 22.45 18.97 -4.07
CA GLN A 71 23.38 17.84 -4.18
C GLN A 71 23.23 16.89 -3.00
N ILE A 72 23.40 15.58 -3.26
CA ILE A 72 23.53 14.56 -2.22
C ILE A 72 24.95 14.03 -2.27
N ARG A 73 25.64 14.07 -1.13
CA ARG A 73 26.95 13.41 -1.02
C ARG A 73 26.73 11.91 -0.82
N PRO A 74 27.38 11.04 -1.61
CA PRO A 74 27.35 9.62 -1.36
C PRO A 74 27.94 9.32 0.02
N GLU A 75 27.15 8.67 0.85
CA GLU A 75 27.56 8.28 2.22
C GLU A 75 26.96 6.91 2.52
N SER A 76 27.74 6.07 3.20
CA SER A 76 27.27 4.77 3.65
C SER A 76 26.71 4.90 5.06
N PHE A 77 25.48 4.45 5.26
CA PHE A 77 24.86 4.35 6.58
C PHE A 77 24.70 2.88 6.98
N SER A 78 25.15 2.55 8.18
CA SER A 78 24.95 1.21 8.74
C SER A 78 23.79 1.25 9.72
N ILE A 79 22.72 0.52 9.44
CA ILE A 79 21.61 0.37 10.37
C ILE A 79 22.08 -0.39 11.60
N ARG A 80 21.87 0.18 12.77
CA ARG A 80 22.13 -0.51 14.04
C ARG A 80 21.02 -1.51 14.29
N TYR A 81 21.39 -2.67 14.85
CA TYR A 81 20.45 -3.68 15.28
C TYR A 81 20.34 -3.69 16.81
N ILE A 82 19.12 -3.83 17.30
CA ILE A 82 18.79 -3.87 18.73
C ILE A 82 18.41 -5.30 19.09
N VAL A 83 19.12 -5.89 20.06
CA VAL A 83 18.80 -7.23 20.56
C VAL A 83 17.68 -7.14 21.58
N GLU A 84 16.51 -7.68 21.22
CA GLU A 84 15.36 -7.81 22.11
C GLU A 84 15.40 -9.18 22.79
N LYS A 85 15.82 -9.19 24.08
CA LYS A 85 15.83 -10.41 24.90
C LYS A 85 14.44 -10.67 25.45
N ASN A 86 13.91 -11.87 25.21
CA ASN A 86 12.55 -12.26 25.58
C ASN A 86 12.48 -13.71 26.06
N GLN A 87 11.26 -14.21 26.29
CA GLN A 87 11.03 -15.54 26.90
C GLN A 87 11.68 -16.68 26.14
N SER A 88 11.70 -16.67 24.82
CA SER A 88 12.26 -17.76 24.02
C SER A 88 13.77 -17.96 24.18
N CYS A 89 14.47 -17.00 24.78
CA CYS A 89 15.88 -17.13 25.18
C CYS A 89 16.08 -17.30 26.71
N GLY A 90 15.00 -17.51 27.47
CA GLY A 90 15.05 -17.66 28.91
C GLY A 90 15.09 -16.34 29.68
N CYS A 91 14.92 -15.19 29.03
CA CYS A 91 14.89 -13.90 29.67
C CYS A 91 13.46 -13.47 30.05
N PRO A 92 13.29 -12.66 31.13
CA PRO A 92 11.98 -12.11 31.45
C PRO A 92 11.55 -11.10 30.37
N VAL A 93 10.25 -11.01 30.10
CA VAL A 93 9.68 -9.97 29.22
C VAL A 93 9.77 -8.64 29.94
N ALA A 94 10.31 -7.62 29.28
CA ALA A 94 10.47 -6.29 29.85
C ALA A 94 9.10 -5.61 30.13
N GLU A 95 8.07 -5.93 29.36
CA GLU A 95 6.69 -5.46 29.55
C GLU A 95 5.71 -6.61 29.44
N MET A 96 4.85 -6.80 30.48
CA MET A 96 3.72 -7.72 30.39
C MET A 96 2.65 -7.12 29.46
N VAL A 97 2.64 -7.54 28.22
CA VAL A 97 1.59 -7.12 27.27
C VAL A 97 0.25 -7.64 27.78
N ASN A 98 -0.71 -6.72 27.98
CA ASN A 98 -2.04 -7.07 28.46
C ASN A 98 -2.74 -8.00 27.45
N ARG A 99 -2.93 -9.27 27.85
CA ARG A 99 -3.49 -10.33 27.01
C ARG A 99 -4.84 -9.95 26.41
N ASN A 100 -5.71 -9.28 27.18
CA ASN A 100 -7.01 -8.85 26.69
C ASN A 100 -6.90 -7.74 25.64
N LYS A 101 -5.89 -6.86 25.75
CA LYS A 101 -5.60 -5.85 24.74
C LYS A 101 -5.16 -6.49 23.43
N ILE A 102 -4.31 -7.52 23.50
CA ILE A 102 -3.87 -8.28 22.32
C ILE A 102 -5.06 -8.98 21.65
N ILE A 103 -5.88 -9.71 22.42
CA ILE A 103 -7.04 -10.42 21.87
C ILE A 103 -8.01 -9.46 21.19
N ARG A 104 -8.28 -8.30 21.79
CA ARG A 104 -9.12 -7.28 21.16
C ARG A 104 -8.49 -6.74 19.87
N SER A 105 -7.23 -6.36 19.91
CA SER A 105 -6.52 -5.88 18.71
C SER A 105 -6.50 -6.90 17.57
N LEU A 106 -6.31 -8.19 17.87
CA LEU A 106 -6.37 -9.26 16.87
C LEU A 106 -7.79 -9.45 16.34
N ALA A 107 -8.80 -9.41 17.20
CA ALA A 107 -10.20 -9.51 16.79
C ALA A 107 -10.62 -8.34 15.89
N ASP A 108 -10.22 -7.12 16.24
CA ASP A 108 -10.45 -5.93 15.44
C ASP A 108 -9.74 -6.05 14.08
N SER A 109 -8.47 -6.48 14.06
CA SER A 109 -7.70 -6.69 12.81
C SER A 109 -8.30 -7.76 11.92
N LEU A 110 -8.79 -8.87 12.48
CA LEU A 110 -9.48 -9.93 11.72
C LEU A 110 -10.82 -9.42 11.16
N GLY A 111 -11.57 -8.67 11.95
CA GLY A 111 -12.82 -8.03 11.52
C GLY A 111 -12.59 -7.07 10.36
N ASP A 112 -11.59 -6.20 10.47
CA ASP A 112 -11.21 -5.26 9.42
C ASP A 112 -10.74 -5.98 8.15
N CYS A 113 -9.94 -7.05 8.26
CA CYS A 113 -9.49 -7.85 7.13
C CYS A 113 -10.66 -8.55 6.41
N ALA A 114 -11.57 -9.16 7.15
CA ALA A 114 -12.74 -9.83 6.59
C ALA A 114 -13.67 -8.83 5.87
N TRP A 115 -13.92 -7.68 6.50
CA TRP A 115 -14.73 -6.62 5.91
C TRP A 115 -14.08 -6.08 4.64
N HIS A 116 -12.77 -5.81 4.68
CA HIS A 116 -12.01 -5.29 3.55
C HIS A 116 -12.02 -6.28 2.36
N THR A 117 -11.80 -7.57 2.63
CA THR A 117 -11.88 -8.62 1.61
C THR A 117 -13.26 -8.67 0.96
N HIS A 118 -14.33 -8.56 1.76
CA HIS A 118 -15.70 -8.53 1.25
C HIS A 118 -15.95 -7.30 0.35
N ALA A 119 -15.53 -6.13 0.82
CA ALA A 119 -15.65 -4.87 0.08
C ALA A 119 -14.88 -4.90 -1.25
N MET A 120 -13.65 -5.43 -1.26
CA MET A 120 -12.85 -5.62 -2.46
C MET A 120 -13.53 -6.53 -3.47
N ASN A 121 -14.11 -7.66 -3.02
CA ASN A 121 -14.86 -8.56 -3.89
C ASN A 121 -16.09 -7.88 -4.52
N GLN A 122 -16.82 -7.06 -3.75
CA GLN A 122 -17.93 -6.28 -4.27
C GLN A 122 -17.47 -5.27 -5.36
N MET A 123 -16.35 -4.60 -5.12
CA MET A 123 -15.79 -3.66 -6.09
C MET A 123 -15.36 -4.35 -7.39
N LEU A 124 -14.62 -5.46 -7.28
CA LEU A 124 -14.21 -6.26 -8.45
C LEU A 124 -15.43 -6.69 -9.26
N THR A 125 -16.49 -7.16 -8.58
CA THR A 125 -17.75 -7.54 -9.23
C THR A 125 -18.42 -6.34 -9.93
N SER A 126 -18.39 -5.16 -9.32
CA SER A 126 -18.92 -3.93 -9.91
C SER A 126 -18.13 -3.45 -11.12
N ALA A 127 -16.84 -3.77 -11.20
CA ALA A 127 -15.98 -3.41 -12.33
C ALA A 127 -16.17 -4.32 -13.55
N LEU A 128 -16.64 -5.56 -13.39
CA LEU A 128 -16.80 -6.51 -14.51
C LEU A 128 -17.71 -6.02 -15.65
N PRO A 129 -18.85 -5.35 -15.42
CA PRO A 129 -19.73 -4.89 -16.50
C PRO A 129 -19.28 -3.60 -17.18
N LEU A 130 -18.21 -2.93 -16.71
CA LEU A 130 -17.78 -1.63 -17.21
C LEU A 130 -17.34 -1.71 -18.68
N ARG A 131 -17.77 -0.71 -19.45
CA ARG A 131 -17.49 -0.60 -20.90
C ARG A 131 -16.61 0.58 -21.26
N SER A 132 -16.50 1.55 -20.35
CA SER A 132 -15.72 2.78 -20.58
C SER A 132 -15.02 3.23 -19.31
N LEU A 133 -13.99 4.08 -19.44
CA LEU A 133 -13.35 4.73 -18.30
C LEU A 133 -14.28 5.75 -17.64
N GLN A 134 -15.28 6.28 -18.37
CA GLN A 134 -16.32 7.12 -17.79
C GLN A 134 -17.21 6.34 -16.84
N ASP A 135 -17.59 5.09 -17.18
CA ASP A 135 -18.34 4.22 -16.25
C ASP A 135 -17.52 3.95 -14.98
N LEU A 136 -16.22 3.70 -15.14
CA LEU A 136 -15.30 3.52 -14.01
C LEU A 136 -15.27 4.76 -13.12
N ALA A 137 -15.12 5.95 -13.69
CA ALA A 137 -15.11 7.22 -12.96
C ALA A 137 -16.40 7.46 -12.15
N GLN A 138 -17.55 6.99 -12.63
CA GLN A 138 -18.83 7.13 -11.92
C GLN A 138 -18.96 6.21 -10.70
N ILE A 139 -18.28 5.07 -10.68
CA ILE A 139 -18.35 4.15 -9.54
C ILE A 139 -17.30 4.44 -8.47
N LEU A 140 -16.15 5.01 -8.84
CA LEU A 140 -15.04 5.26 -7.90
C LEU A 140 -15.46 6.06 -6.67
N PRO A 141 -16.19 7.18 -6.76
CA PRO A 141 -16.65 7.92 -5.59
C PRO A 141 -17.51 7.10 -4.63
N LYS A 142 -18.27 6.12 -5.16
CA LYS A 142 -19.14 5.25 -4.35
C LYS A 142 -18.35 4.22 -3.55
N THR A 143 -17.07 4.06 -3.80
CA THR A 143 -16.17 3.09 -3.16
C THR A 143 -15.29 3.71 -2.09
N GLU A 144 -15.39 5.04 -1.88
CA GLU A 144 -14.55 5.78 -0.91
C GLU A 144 -14.59 5.18 0.49
N TYR A 145 -15.77 4.78 0.98
CA TYR A 145 -15.94 4.20 2.31
C TYR A 145 -15.04 2.99 2.59
N ILE A 146 -14.54 2.34 1.52
CA ILE A 146 -13.63 1.20 1.61
C ILE A 146 -12.21 1.66 1.93
N TRP A 147 -11.81 2.83 1.44
CA TRP A 147 -10.42 3.26 1.42
C TRP A 147 -10.03 4.19 2.55
N ARG A 148 -11.00 4.91 3.16
CA ARG A 148 -10.83 5.78 4.33
C ARG A 148 -9.62 6.72 4.23
N ASN A 149 -9.55 7.52 3.17
CA ASN A 149 -8.50 8.51 2.98
C ASN A 149 -9.05 9.91 3.21
N ASP A 150 -8.19 10.84 3.64
CA ASP A 150 -8.55 12.26 3.72
C ASP A 150 -8.73 12.85 2.32
N PHE A 151 -7.87 12.46 1.40
CA PHE A 151 -7.91 12.87 0.00
C PHE A 151 -7.44 11.76 -0.92
N ARG A 152 -8.07 11.66 -2.07
CA ARG A 152 -7.66 10.78 -3.16
C ARG A 152 -7.82 11.44 -4.52
N TYR A 153 -6.82 11.24 -5.35
CA TYR A 153 -6.80 11.69 -6.72
C TYR A 153 -6.34 10.55 -7.63
N ALA A 154 -6.97 10.38 -8.76
CA ALA A 154 -6.55 9.44 -9.78
C ALA A 154 -6.72 10.06 -11.16
N ALA A 155 -5.72 9.95 -12.01
CA ALA A 155 -5.73 10.42 -13.37
C ALA A 155 -5.11 9.41 -14.33
N VAL A 156 -5.64 9.37 -15.55
CA VAL A 156 -5.14 8.53 -16.63
C VAL A 156 -4.81 9.34 -17.87
N LYS A 157 -4.01 8.77 -18.74
CA LYS A 157 -3.65 9.36 -20.02
C LYS A 157 -4.90 9.51 -20.91
N GLU A 158 -5.09 10.67 -21.50
CA GLU A 158 -6.25 10.98 -22.34
C GLU A 158 -6.38 10.04 -23.54
N GLU A 159 -5.26 9.64 -24.13
CA GLU A 159 -5.22 8.74 -25.28
C GLU A 159 -5.89 7.39 -25.00
N LEU A 160 -5.85 6.93 -23.76
CA LEU A 160 -6.52 5.69 -23.34
C LEU A 160 -8.04 5.80 -23.37
N ILE A 161 -8.59 7.01 -23.18
CA ILE A 161 -10.03 7.29 -23.24
C ILE A 161 -10.48 7.38 -24.70
N GLN A 162 -9.67 8.01 -25.54
CA GLN A 162 -9.97 8.25 -26.94
C GLN A 162 -9.65 7.07 -27.85
N GLY A 163 -8.86 6.08 -27.36
CA GLY A 163 -8.47 4.91 -28.14
C GLY A 163 -7.47 5.23 -29.26
N THR A 164 -6.78 6.36 -29.20
CA THR A 164 -5.80 6.81 -30.18
C THR A 164 -4.40 6.56 -29.67
N GLU A 165 -3.59 5.79 -30.40
CA GLU A 165 -2.14 5.73 -30.17
C GLU A 165 -1.51 7.02 -30.70
N VAL A 166 -1.07 7.90 -29.80
CA VAL A 166 -0.29 9.07 -30.18
C VAL A 166 1.21 8.73 -30.12
N ASN A 167 1.92 8.97 -31.19
CA ASN A 167 3.36 8.76 -31.35
C ASN A 167 4.17 9.47 -30.22
N GLY A 168 4.42 8.75 -29.15
CA GLY A 168 5.62 8.90 -28.30
C GLY A 168 5.63 9.99 -27.24
N LYS A 169 4.70 10.96 -27.15
CA LYS A 169 4.63 11.94 -26.04
C LYS A 169 3.19 12.11 -25.58
N TYR A 170 2.93 11.67 -24.37
CA TYR A 170 1.66 11.91 -23.70
C TYR A 170 1.63 13.36 -23.20
N HIS A 171 0.70 14.17 -23.72
CA HIS A 171 0.64 15.59 -23.40
C HIS A 171 -0.53 15.96 -22.48
N SER A 172 -1.50 15.04 -22.28
CA SER A 172 -2.71 15.32 -21.52
C SER A 172 -3.11 14.16 -20.62
N MET A 173 -3.66 14.51 -19.46
CA MET A 173 -4.21 13.61 -18.46
C MET A 173 -5.66 13.94 -18.24
N VAL A 174 -6.45 12.94 -17.87
CA VAL A 174 -7.86 13.09 -17.52
C VAL A 174 -8.09 12.59 -16.10
N THR A 175 -8.71 13.42 -15.29
CA THR A 175 -9.10 13.05 -13.93
C THR A 175 -10.17 12.00 -13.92
N LEU A 176 -9.93 10.86 -13.27
CA LEU A 176 -10.95 9.82 -13.01
C LEU A 176 -11.65 10.05 -11.67
N MET A 177 -10.94 10.56 -10.68
CA MET A 177 -11.42 10.76 -9.33
C MET A 177 -10.61 11.86 -8.66
N CYS A 178 -11.27 12.79 -7.99
CA CYS A 178 -10.63 13.82 -7.18
C CYS A 178 -11.52 14.17 -6.00
N GLY A 179 -11.03 14.01 -4.76
CA GLY A 179 -11.75 14.36 -3.56
C GLY A 179 -11.44 13.47 -2.38
N GLY A 180 -12.17 13.65 -1.29
CA GLY A 180 -12.05 12.88 -0.07
C GLY A 180 -13.14 13.24 0.92
N ASN A 181 -13.26 12.48 2.03
CA ASN A 181 -14.23 12.73 3.10
C ASN A 181 -15.69 12.92 2.59
N GLY A 182 -16.11 12.11 1.59
CA GLY A 182 -17.46 12.17 0.99
C GLY A 182 -17.69 13.30 -0.01
N ARG A 183 -16.67 14.09 -0.33
CA ARG A 183 -16.76 15.20 -1.29
C ARG A 183 -15.87 14.90 -2.49
N PHE A 184 -16.49 14.70 -3.65
CA PHE A 184 -15.80 14.44 -4.91
C PHE A 184 -16.14 15.49 -5.95
N GLN A 185 -15.10 15.88 -6.71
CA GLN A 185 -15.26 16.70 -7.91
C GLN A 185 -15.65 15.78 -9.08
N GLU A 186 -16.34 16.35 -10.08
CA GLU A 186 -16.67 15.62 -11.29
C GLU A 186 -15.39 15.15 -11.99
N ALA A 187 -15.42 13.90 -12.47
CA ALA A 187 -14.38 13.33 -13.30
C ALA A 187 -14.39 13.99 -14.69
N GLY A 188 -13.25 13.94 -15.37
CA GLY A 188 -13.12 14.39 -16.75
C GLY A 188 -12.42 15.74 -16.92
N GLU A 189 -11.88 16.34 -15.87
CA GLU A 189 -11.00 17.50 -16.02
C GLU A 189 -9.72 17.11 -16.77
N HIS A 190 -9.39 17.88 -17.82
CA HIS A 190 -8.21 17.67 -18.66
C HIS A 190 -7.11 18.65 -18.28
N PHE A 191 -5.88 18.15 -18.17
CA PHE A 191 -4.72 18.99 -17.87
C PHE A 191 -3.44 18.42 -18.50
N PRO A 192 -2.44 19.28 -18.81
CA PRO A 192 -1.13 18.85 -19.26
C PRO A 192 -0.43 18.04 -18.17
N ILE A 193 0.28 16.96 -18.55
CA ILE A 193 0.94 16.08 -17.60
C ILE A 193 1.93 16.83 -16.69
N GLU A 194 2.53 17.89 -17.17
CA GLU A 194 3.50 18.71 -16.42
C GLU A 194 2.85 19.45 -15.25
N LYS A 195 1.54 19.65 -15.28
CA LYS A 195 0.78 20.39 -14.26
C LYS A 195 0.14 19.52 -13.19
N TRP A 196 0.48 18.25 -13.11
CA TRP A 196 -0.12 17.34 -12.12
C TRP A 196 0.11 17.78 -10.67
N LEU A 197 1.28 18.38 -10.38
CA LEU A 197 1.57 18.94 -9.05
C LEU A 197 0.72 20.17 -8.73
N ASP A 198 0.45 21.02 -9.73
CA ASP A 198 -0.40 22.19 -9.56
C ASP A 198 -1.83 21.79 -9.19
N VAL A 199 -2.34 20.71 -9.78
CA VAL A 199 -3.66 20.14 -9.45
C VAL A 199 -3.71 19.70 -7.99
N LEU A 200 -2.65 19.08 -7.46
CA LEU A 200 -2.57 18.69 -6.06
C LEU A 200 -2.46 19.88 -5.12
N ASN A 201 -1.59 20.84 -5.44
CA ASN A 201 -1.37 22.03 -4.63
C ASN A 201 -2.62 22.94 -4.57
N ALA A 202 -3.49 22.88 -5.59
CA ALA A 202 -4.75 23.62 -5.61
C ALA A 202 -5.82 23.04 -4.66
N GLN A 203 -5.66 21.80 -4.18
CA GLN A 203 -6.63 21.15 -3.30
C GLN A 203 -6.42 21.53 -1.83
N ASP A 204 -5.20 21.37 -1.36
CA ASP A 204 -4.77 21.67 0.01
C ASP A 204 -3.23 21.63 0.06
N ASP A 205 -2.61 22.42 0.91
CA ASP A 205 -1.16 22.43 1.16
C ASP A 205 -0.81 21.91 2.58
N SER A 206 -1.81 21.49 3.34
CA SER A 206 -1.66 21.03 4.74
C SER A 206 -1.42 19.52 4.89
N TRP A 207 -1.11 18.81 3.79
CA TRP A 207 -0.84 17.37 3.83
C TRP A 207 0.46 17.06 4.59
N GLU A 208 0.41 16.17 5.58
CA GLU A 208 1.61 15.63 6.22
C GLU A 208 2.28 14.58 5.35
N ILE A 209 1.48 13.76 4.65
CA ILE A 209 1.98 12.74 3.72
C ILE A 209 1.17 12.73 2.44
N ILE A 210 1.88 12.62 1.33
CA ILE A 210 1.32 12.32 0.00
C ILE A 210 1.98 11.03 -0.51
N LEU A 211 1.15 10.05 -0.87
CA LEU A 211 1.57 8.80 -1.48
C LEU A 211 1.19 8.80 -2.96
N VAL A 212 2.18 8.72 -3.84
CA VAL A 212 1.98 8.67 -5.30
C VAL A 212 2.24 7.26 -5.80
N ARG A 213 1.34 6.73 -6.62
CA ARG A 213 1.44 5.40 -7.22
C ARG A 213 1.19 5.44 -8.70
N VAL A 214 1.92 4.60 -9.42
CA VAL A 214 1.75 4.44 -10.87
C VAL A 214 0.64 3.42 -11.13
N LEU A 215 -0.31 3.77 -11.98
CA LEU A 215 -1.34 2.88 -12.47
C LEU A 215 -0.84 2.19 -13.74
N ASN A 216 -0.65 0.87 -13.70
CA ASN A 216 -0.07 0.12 -14.83
C ASN A 216 -0.54 -1.34 -14.88
N ALA A 217 -0.41 -1.96 -16.05
CA ALA A 217 -0.43 -3.40 -16.21
C ALA A 217 0.80 -3.86 -16.99
N GLY A 218 1.62 -4.68 -16.35
CA GLY A 218 2.92 -5.05 -16.89
C GLY A 218 3.79 -3.83 -17.17
N LYS A 219 4.16 -3.63 -18.46
CA LYS A 219 4.98 -2.49 -18.89
C LYS A 219 4.16 -1.27 -19.32
N THR A 220 2.83 -1.39 -19.42
CA THR A 220 1.97 -0.30 -19.88
C THR A 220 1.55 0.57 -18.71
N VAL A 221 1.94 1.83 -18.73
CA VAL A 221 1.57 2.84 -17.74
C VAL A 221 0.31 3.56 -18.19
N TYR A 222 -0.74 3.52 -17.37
CA TYR A 222 -2.03 4.15 -17.62
C TYR A 222 -2.09 5.58 -17.07
N GLY A 223 -1.48 5.80 -15.91
CA GLY A 223 -1.54 7.06 -15.20
C GLY A 223 -0.98 6.94 -13.80
N TYR A 224 -1.56 7.66 -12.86
CA TYR A 224 -1.17 7.65 -11.46
C TYR A 224 -2.36 7.87 -10.52
N SER A 225 -2.20 7.42 -9.27
CA SER A 225 -3.07 7.79 -8.15
C SER A 225 -2.26 8.46 -7.05
N VAL A 226 -2.92 9.33 -6.33
CA VAL A 226 -2.35 10.08 -5.22
C VAL A 226 -3.28 9.99 -4.03
N ASP A 227 -2.75 9.67 -2.87
CA ASP A 227 -3.46 9.65 -1.60
C ASP A 227 -2.80 10.66 -0.66
N GLY A 228 -3.60 11.57 -0.08
CA GLY A 228 -3.18 12.56 0.88
C GLY A 228 -3.72 12.25 2.27
N PHE A 229 -2.90 12.52 3.30
CA PHE A 229 -3.24 12.33 4.70
C PHE A 229 -2.81 13.54 5.52
N HIS A 230 -3.69 14.01 6.41
CA HIS A 230 -3.40 15.09 7.36
C HIS A 230 -2.71 14.57 8.63
N ASP A 231 -2.74 13.26 8.87
CA ASP A 231 -2.10 12.61 10.02
C ASP A 231 -1.33 11.38 9.56
N ILE A 232 -0.02 11.38 9.81
CA ILE A 232 0.88 10.27 9.48
C ILE A 232 0.45 8.94 10.11
N HIS A 233 -0.21 8.98 11.27
CA HIS A 233 -0.66 7.78 11.97
C HIS A 233 -1.93 7.17 11.36
N GLN A 234 -2.68 7.92 10.55
CA GLN A 234 -3.88 7.46 9.86
C GLN A 234 -3.56 6.82 8.49
N ARG A 235 -2.30 6.91 8.02
CA ARG A 235 -1.90 6.32 6.75
C ARG A 235 -2.11 4.80 6.76
N ASP A 236 -2.73 4.31 5.71
CA ASP A 236 -2.81 2.89 5.39
C ASP A 236 -2.21 2.64 4.00
N ALA A 237 -0.88 2.49 3.98
CA ALA A 237 -0.14 2.31 2.73
C ALA A 237 -0.61 1.04 1.98
N GLN A 238 -0.98 -0.02 2.70
CA GLN A 238 -1.49 -1.25 2.10
C GLN A 238 -2.80 -1.01 1.36
N ARG A 239 -3.76 -0.31 1.98
CA ARG A 239 -5.04 0.03 1.32
C ARG A 239 -4.85 0.91 0.09
N CYS A 240 -3.89 1.83 0.15
CA CYS A 240 -3.56 2.64 -1.02
C CYS A 240 -2.95 1.80 -2.15
N ASP A 241 -2.11 0.80 -1.84
CA ASP A 241 -1.56 -0.14 -2.83
C ASP A 241 -2.67 -0.99 -3.45
N GLU A 242 -3.57 -1.52 -2.64
CA GLU A 242 -4.71 -2.33 -3.08
C GLU A 242 -5.66 -1.52 -3.97
N PHE A 243 -5.94 -0.25 -3.63
CA PHE A 243 -6.71 0.65 -4.49
C PHE A 243 -6.04 0.87 -5.84
N SER A 244 -4.75 1.18 -5.87
CA SER A 244 -4.00 1.38 -7.11
C SER A 244 -4.00 0.13 -7.98
N MET A 245 -3.88 -1.04 -7.36
CA MET A 245 -3.94 -2.33 -8.04
C MET A 245 -5.33 -2.62 -8.58
N PHE A 246 -6.39 -2.36 -7.79
CA PHE A 246 -7.77 -2.46 -8.24
C PHE A 246 -8.03 -1.54 -9.44
N LEU A 247 -7.61 -0.28 -9.35
CA LEU A 247 -7.81 0.70 -10.40
C LEU A 247 -7.05 0.33 -11.68
N SER A 248 -5.80 -0.11 -11.57
CA SER A 248 -4.99 -0.59 -12.68
C SER A 248 -5.65 -1.78 -13.40
N ASN A 249 -6.13 -2.75 -12.63
CA ASN A 249 -6.81 -3.93 -13.17
C ASN A 249 -8.15 -3.57 -13.83
N SER A 250 -8.92 -2.66 -13.24
CA SER A 250 -10.19 -2.19 -13.80
C SER A 250 -9.99 -1.43 -15.11
N ILE A 251 -8.98 -0.56 -15.19
CA ILE A 251 -8.61 0.12 -16.44
C ILE A 251 -8.22 -0.90 -17.49
N ASN A 252 -7.36 -1.86 -17.16
CA ASN A 252 -6.93 -2.90 -18.09
C ASN A 252 -8.12 -3.71 -18.63
N LEU A 253 -9.06 -4.09 -17.76
CA LEU A 253 -10.27 -4.84 -18.14
C LEU A 253 -11.15 -4.03 -19.11
N VAL A 254 -11.36 -2.74 -18.83
CA VAL A 254 -12.14 -1.86 -19.69
C VAL A 254 -11.50 -1.75 -21.06
N LEU A 255 -10.19 -1.52 -21.13
CA LEU A 255 -9.45 -1.42 -22.40
C LEU A 255 -9.50 -2.71 -23.21
N GLN A 256 -9.33 -3.87 -22.58
CA GLN A 256 -9.47 -5.18 -23.23
C GLN A 256 -10.88 -5.40 -23.77
N ASN A 257 -11.92 -5.04 -23.01
CA ASN A 257 -13.31 -5.14 -23.45
C ASN A 257 -13.60 -4.24 -24.67
N GLN A 258 -13.03 -3.04 -24.70
CA GLN A 258 -13.14 -2.13 -25.84
C GLN A 258 -12.48 -2.71 -27.10
N GLN A 259 -11.27 -3.25 -26.97
CA GLN A 259 -10.56 -3.92 -28.07
C GLN A 259 -11.34 -5.12 -28.61
N LEU A 260 -11.86 -5.98 -27.74
CA LEU A 260 -12.68 -7.13 -28.13
C LEU A 260 -13.96 -6.71 -28.87
N ASN A 261 -14.62 -5.65 -28.42
CA ASN A 261 -15.81 -5.14 -29.07
C ASN A 261 -15.50 -4.56 -30.47
N CYS A 262 -14.39 -3.86 -30.62
CA CYS A 262 -13.90 -3.35 -31.88
C CYS A 262 -13.62 -4.50 -32.88
N LEU A 263 -12.91 -5.54 -32.43
CA LEU A 263 -12.64 -6.73 -33.25
C LEU A 263 -13.92 -7.46 -33.68
N LYS A 264 -14.87 -7.62 -32.76
CA LYS A 264 -16.19 -8.22 -33.09
C LYS A 264 -16.94 -7.41 -34.15
N GLN A 265 -16.96 -6.09 -34.05
CA GLN A 265 -17.61 -5.22 -35.03
C GLN A 265 -16.93 -5.30 -36.40
N ASN A 266 -15.61 -5.38 -36.45
CA ASN A 266 -14.88 -5.53 -37.70
C ASN A 266 -15.14 -6.88 -38.37
N LEU A 267 -15.23 -7.96 -37.58
CA LEU A 267 -15.58 -9.30 -38.06
C LEU A 267 -17.02 -9.40 -38.60
N LEU A 268 -17.95 -8.60 -38.07
CA LEU A 268 -19.34 -8.58 -38.54
C LEU A 268 -19.51 -7.72 -39.80
N ARG A 269 -18.55 -6.87 -40.13
CA ARG A 269 -18.54 -6.01 -41.33
C ARG A 269 -17.77 -6.60 -42.49
N ALA A 270 -16.92 -7.61 -42.28
CA ALA A 270 -16.20 -8.39 -43.29
C ALA A 270 -17.02 -9.58 -43.77
#